data_9c80f3f75bd7b540731a3d7cd14fa592
#
_entry.id   9c80f3f75bd7b540731a3d7cd14fa592
#
_cell.length_a   1.000
_cell.length_b   1.000
_cell.length_c   1.000
_cell.angle_alpha   90.00
_cell.angle_beta   90.00
_cell.angle_gamma   90.00
#
_symmetry.space_group_name_H-M   'P 1'
#
loop_
_entity.id
_entity.type
_entity.pdbx_description
1 polymer ?
#
loop_
_entity_poly.entity_id
_entity_poly.type
_entity_poly.pdbx_seq_one_letter_code
_entity_poly.pdbx_strand_id
1 'polypeptide(L)'
;MKNTISHRVADFLKSYPPFSFLQQKDLEKISEQISIIYKEKDSVVFAENEETHDSFYVVHKGAVALRTSRQNDILDMCDEGDIFGLRPLIANENYQMEARAYEESILYAIPLTIFRPYALENKAVGNFLIESFASNTLKPYSKSHRGKLYGDESLDTEAKVLDLHPVKYSKKLISCHATTTAKDIADIMIRKNVGAILVVEEEVLPIGI
;
A
#
# COMPACT_ATOMS: atom_id res chain seq x y z
N MET A 1 33.21 9.75 -17.72
CA MET A 1 32.33 8.76 -18.40
C MET A 1 30.97 8.87 -17.75
N LYS A 2 29.90 9.20 -18.49
CA LYS A 2 28.54 9.12 -17.93
C LYS A 2 28.24 7.66 -17.61
N ASN A 3 27.87 7.38 -16.36
CA ASN A 3 27.53 6.00 -15.96
C ASN A 3 26.17 5.65 -16.56
N THR A 4 26.17 4.83 -17.60
CA THR A 4 24.96 4.41 -18.33
C THR A 4 23.94 3.73 -17.42
N ILE A 5 24.39 3.07 -16.36
CA ILE A 5 23.52 2.39 -15.39
C ILE A 5 22.77 3.42 -14.56
N SER A 6 23.45 4.42 -13.98
CA SER A 6 22.81 5.48 -13.19
C SER A 6 21.78 6.26 -13.99
N HIS A 7 22.03 6.51 -15.29
CA HIS A 7 21.02 7.14 -16.16
C HIS A 7 19.74 6.30 -16.30
N ARG A 8 19.89 4.99 -16.54
CA ARG A 8 18.73 4.08 -16.65
C ARG A 8 17.94 4.00 -15.33
N VAL A 9 18.66 3.99 -14.21
CA VAL A 9 18.03 4.01 -12.88
C VAL A 9 17.25 5.32 -12.69
N ALA A 10 17.84 6.48 -13.03
CA ALA A 10 17.20 7.78 -12.94
C ALA A 10 15.95 7.85 -13.84
N ASP A 11 16.03 7.36 -15.08
CA ASP A 11 14.91 7.34 -16.02
C ASP A 11 13.77 6.45 -15.52
N PHE A 12 14.09 5.32 -14.89
CA PHE A 12 13.09 4.46 -14.26
C PHE A 12 12.42 5.18 -13.10
N LEU A 13 13.18 5.69 -12.13
CA LEU A 13 12.65 6.36 -10.95
C LEU A 13 11.77 7.56 -11.31
N LYS A 14 12.10 8.30 -12.36
CA LYS A 14 11.33 9.45 -12.83
C LYS A 14 9.86 9.13 -13.17
N SER A 15 9.56 7.88 -13.45
CA SER A 15 8.21 7.43 -13.79
C SER A 15 7.31 7.22 -12.57
N TYR A 16 7.89 7.21 -11.35
CA TYR A 16 7.19 6.83 -10.13
C TYR A 16 7.33 7.87 -9.02
N PRO A 17 6.24 8.25 -8.33
CA PRO A 17 6.32 9.10 -7.15
C PRO A 17 7.03 8.36 -6.00
N PRO A 18 7.73 9.09 -5.12
CA PRO A 18 7.93 10.54 -5.09
C PRO A 18 9.04 11.04 -6.02
N PHE A 19 9.75 10.16 -6.70
CA PHE A 19 10.91 10.49 -7.52
C PHE A 19 10.52 11.32 -8.75
N SER A 20 9.30 11.15 -9.28
CA SER A 20 8.76 11.94 -10.39
C SER A 20 8.65 13.42 -10.09
N PHE A 21 8.66 13.82 -8.81
CA PHE A 21 8.66 15.23 -8.37
C PHE A 21 10.06 15.86 -8.34
N LEU A 22 11.12 15.07 -8.58
CA LEU A 22 12.51 15.53 -8.56
C LEU A 22 12.98 15.96 -9.94
N GLN A 23 13.96 16.88 -9.95
CA GLN A 23 14.62 17.26 -11.17
C GLN A 23 15.60 16.17 -11.64
N GLN A 24 15.83 16.09 -12.94
CA GLN A 24 16.72 15.08 -13.55
C GLN A 24 18.11 15.03 -12.88
N LYS A 25 18.70 16.19 -12.58
CA LYS A 25 20.01 16.30 -11.92
C LYS A 25 20.04 15.68 -10.52
N ASP A 26 18.91 15.72 -9.80
CA ASP A 26 18.80 15.18 -8.45
C ASP A 26 18.57 13.68 -8.50
N LEU A 27 17.78 13.21 -9.47
CA LEU A 27 17.62 11.78 -9.76
C LEU A 27 18.95 11.13 -10.14
N GLU A 28 19.77 11.80 -10.95
CA GLU A 28 21.12 11.31 -11.31
C GLU A 28 22.00 11.15 -10.07
N LYS A 29 22.01 12.14 -9.16
CA LYS A 29 22.77 12.05 -7.90
C LYS A 29 22.30 10.91 -6.99
N ILE A 30 20.98 10.73 -6.86
CA ILE A 30 20.41 9.61 -6.11
C ILE A 30 20.84 8.30 -6.75
N SER A 31 20.70 8.19 -8.07
CA SER A 31 21.01 6.98 -8.83
C SER A 31 22.47 6.54 -8.78
N GLU A 32 23.39 7.46 -8.54
CA GLU A 32 24.81 7.15 -8.35
C GLU A 32 25.10 6.43 -7.03
N GLN A 33 24.19 6.52 -6.04
CA GLN A 33 24.35 5.97 -4.70
C GLN A 33 23.47 4.74 -4.47
N ILE A 34 22.69 4.33 -5.46
CA ILE A 34 21.78 3.19 -5.38
C ILE A 34 22.55 1.89 -5.52
N SER A 35 22.23 0.93 -4.67
CA SER A 35 22.65 -0.46 -4.83
C SER A 35 21.55 -1.26 -5.53
N ILE A 36 21.92 -2.02 -6.55
CA ILE A 36 21.02 -2.92 -7.27
C ILE A 36 21.13 -4.30 -6.63
N ILE A 37 20.01 -4.82 -6.13
CA ILE A 37 19.94 -6.09 -5.41
C ILE A 37 19.08 -7.06 -6.21
N TYR A 38 19.60 -8.24 -6.50
CA TYR A 38 18.82 -9.36 -7.02
C TYR A 38 18.35 -10.25 -5.85
N LYS A 39 17.10 -10.65 -5.91
CA LYS A 39 16.50 -11.60 -4.98
C LYS A 39 15.83 -12.72 -5.74
N GLU A 40 16.22 -13.94 -5.41
CA GLU A 40 15.53 -15.13 -5.89
C GLU A 40 14.12 -15.22 -5.27
N LYS A 41 13.23 -15.91 -5.95
CA LYS A 41 11.90 -16.21 -5.40
C LYS A 41 12.02 -16.81 -4.00
N ASP A 42 11.09 -16.42 -3.13
CA ASP A 42 10.99 -16.83 -1.72
C ASP A 42 12.15 -16.40 -0.82
N SER A 43 13.13 -15.63 -1.32
CA SER A 43 14.20 -15.08 -0.48
C SER A 43 13.73 -13.87 0.32
N VAL A 44 14.21 -13.76 1.57
CA VAL A 44 13.88 -12.66 2.46
C VAL A 44 14.71 -11.42 2.09
N VAL A 45 14.06 -10.26 2.08
CA VAL A 45 14.71 -8.95 1.95
C VAL A 45 15.06 -8.43 3.35
N PHE A 46 14.09 -8.47 4.26
CA PHE A 46 14.25 -8.23 5.70
C PHE A 46 13.15 -8.99 6.47
N ALA A 47 13.44 -9.33 7.73
CA ALA A 47 12.53 -10.07 8.60
C ALA A 47 11.68 -9.12 9.49
N GLU A 48 10.53 -9.60 9.95
CA GLU A 48 9.73 -8.91 10.98
C GLU A 48 10.54 -8.82 12.29
N ASN A 49 10.49 -7.66 12.92
CA ASN A 49 11.25 -7.27 14.13
C ASN A 49 12.77 -7.14 13.94
N GLU A 50 13.29 -7.33 12.74
CA GLU A 50 14.68 -7.01 12.42
C GLU A 50 14.92 -5.50 12.51
N GLU A 51 16.13 -5.09 12.92
CA GLU A 51 16.56 -3.69 12.88
C GLU A 51 16.56 -3.19 11.44
N THR A 52 16.10 -1.93 11.23
CA THR A 52 16.03 -1.36 9.88
C THR A 52 17.41 -1.18 9.26
N HIS A 53 17.50 -1.51 8.00
CA HIS A 53 18.69 -1.22 7.19
C HIS A 53 18.82 0.30 6.97
N ASP A 54 19.99 0.76 6.52
CA ASP A 54 20.22 2.18 6.19
C ASP A 54 19.50 2.64 4.92
N SER A 55 18.90 1.70 4.18
CA SER A 55 18.27 1.91 2.89
C SER A 55 16.84 1.42 2.87
N PHE A 56 16.01 2.10 2.12
CA PHE A 56 14.69 1.60 1.70
C PHE A 56 14.77 1.07 0.27
N TYR A 57 13.70 0.42 -0.18
CA TYR A 57 13.71 -0.34 -1.42
C TYR A 57 12.64 0.13 -2.39
N VAL A 58 12.98 0.08 -3.68
CA VAL A 58 12.05 0.25 -4.80
C VAL A 58 12.10 -1.01 -5.65
N VAL A 59 10.95 -1.56 -5.99
CA VAL A 59 10.87 -2.70 -6.90
C VAL A 59 11.14 -2.22 -8.32
N HIS A 60 12.23 -2.68 -8.93
CA HIS A 60 12.51 -2.39 -10.34
C HIS A 60 11.87 -3.44 -11.26
N LYS A 61 11.89 -4.70 -10.85
CA LYS A 61 11.29 -5.82 -11.58
C LYS A 61 10.90 -6.91 -10.59
N GLY A 62 9.82 -7.63 -10.89
CA GLY A 62 9.32 -8.68 -10.02
C GLY A 62 8.31 -8.15 -9.00
N ALA A 63 8.12 -8.91 -7.92
CA ALA A 63 7.17 -8.57 -6.87
C ALA A 63 7.69 -8.99 -5.49
N VAL A 64 7.39 -8.19 -4.45
CA VAL A 64 7.75 -8.44 -3.06
C VAL A 64 6.49 -8.48 -2.21
N ALA A 65 6.27 -9.58 -1.48
CA ALA A 65 5.18 -9.73 -0.55
C ALA A 65 5.57 -9.21 0.84
N LEU A 66 4.72 -8.38 1.44
CA LEU A 66 4.82 -7.96 2.82
C LEU A 66 3.88 -8.82 3.67
N ARG A 67 4.42 -9.43 4.75
CA ARG A 67 3.71 -10.41 5.58
C ARG A 67 3.94 -10.15 7.05
N THR A 68 3.01 -10.61 7.89
CA THR A 68 3.23 -10.69 9.34
C THR A 68 3.30 -12.15 9.79
N SER A 69 4.10 -12.41 10.83
CA SER A 69 4.25 -13.75 11.41
C SER A 69 2.96 -14.28 12.03
N ARG A 70 2.02 -13.39 12.39
CA ARG A 70 0.81 -13.77 13.15
C ARG A 70 -0.19 -14.58 12.34
N GLN A 71 -0.28 -14.34 11.03
CA GLN A 71 -1.30 -14.96 10.17
C GLN A 71 -0.70 -15.63 8.94
N ASN A 72 0.59 -15.45 8.67
CA ASN A 72 1.27 -15.89 7.45
C ASN A 72 0.58 -15.38 6.15
N ASP A 73 -0.31 -14.41 6.30
CA ASP A 73 -1.06 -13.80 5.21
C ASP A 73 -0.23 -12.70 4.55
N ILE A 74 -0.37 -12.59 3.23
CA ILE A 74 0.19 -11.46 2.49
C ILE A 74 -0.69 -10.25 2.80
N LEU A 75 -0.11 -9.25 3.48
CA LEU A 75 -0.79 -8.00 3.80
C LEU A 75 -0.76 -7.04 2.63
N ASP A 76 0.36 -7.02 1.90
CA ASP A 76 0.50 -6.19 0.72
C ASP A 76 1.47 -6.82 -0.29
N MET A 77 1.36 -6.41 -1.55
CA MET A 77 2.22 -6.82 -2.64
C MET A 77 2.82 -5.58 -3.29
N CYS A 78 4.13 -5.48 -3.22
CA CYS A 78 4.89 -4.40 -3.86
C CYS A 78 5.30 -4.84 -5.26
N ASP A 79 4.81 -4.14 -6.27
CA ASP A 79 5.10 -4.34 -7.69
C ASP A 79 6.09 -3.30 -8.22
N GLU A 80 6.33 -3.30 -9.54
CA GLU A 80 7.26 -2.39 -10.20
C GLU A 80 6.95 -0.91 -9.90
N GLY A 81 7.92 -0.20 -9.34
CA GLY A 81 7.82 1.20 -8.91
C GLY A 81 7.41 1.39 -7.45
N ASP A 82 6.93 0.36 -6.78
CA ASP A 82 6.53 0.45 -5.38
C ASP A 82 7.71 0.56 -4.43
N ILE A 83 7.49 1.30 -3.34
CA ILE A 83 8.49 1.56 -2.30
C ILE A 83 8.11 0.83 -1.02
N PHE A 84 9.07 0.14 -0.41
CA PHE A 84 8.87 -0.52 0.87
C PHE A 84 10.07 -0.36 1.80
N GLY A 85 9.86 -0.58 3.10
CA GLY A 85 10.89 -0.42 4.12
C GLY A 85 11.21 1.04 4.52
N LEU A 86 10.59 2.04 3.88
CA LEU A 86 10.87 3.46 4.16
C LEU A 86 10.25 3.94 5.49
N ARG A 87 9.02 3.53 5.79
CA ARG A 87 8.27 4.00 6.95
C ARG A 87 8.96 3.68 8.28
N PRO A 88 9.32 2.40 8.58
CA PRO A 88 10.03 2.07 9.81
C PRO A 88 11.42 2.74 9.87
N LEU A 89 12.10 2.87 8.73
CA LEU A 89 13.40 3.54 8.65
C LEU A 89 13.31 5.04 9.01
N ILE A 90 12.26 5.75 8.58
CA ILE A 90 12.02 7.15 8.97
C ILE A 90 11.63 7.25 10.44
N ALA A 91 10.84 6.32 10.94
CA ALA A 91 10.38 6.27 12.33
C ALA A 91 11.48 5.84 13.31
N ASN A 92 12.61 5.31 12.81
CA ASN A 92 13.67 4.70 13.59
C ASN A 92 13.14 3.55 14.48
N GLU A 93 12.33 2.71 13.85
CA GLU A 93 11.70 1.53 14.44
C GLU A 93 12.14 0.28 13.70
N ASN A 94 12.01 -0.89 14.32
CA ASN A 94 12.23 -2.16 13.65
C ASN A 94 11.17 -2.42 12.58
N TYR A 95 11.48 -3.29 11.62
CA TYR A 95 10.51 -3.71 10.62
C TYR A 95 9.29 -4.37 11.27
N GLN A 96 8.10 -3.86 10.95
CA GLN A 96 6.84 -4.38 11.49
C GLN A 96 6.30 -5.58 10.71
N MET A 97 6.93 -5.91 9.59
CA MET A 97 6.57 -6.99 8.68
C MET A 97 7.81 -7.60 8.05
N GLU A 98 7.69 -8.84 7.60
CA GLU A 98 8.67 -9.47 6.72
C GLU A 98 8.42 -8.99 5.27
N ALA A 99 9.50 -8.67 4.56
CA ALA A 99 9.49 -8.50 3.10
C ALA A 99 10.16 -9.71 2.43
N ARG A 100 9.43 -10.38 1.55
CA ARG A 100 9.88 -11.60 0.87
C ARG A 100 9.61 -11.50 -0.61
N ALA A 101 10.61 -11.82 -1.45
CA ALA A 101 10.45 -11.86 -2.89
C ALA A 101 9.38 -12.91 -3.27
N TYR A 102 8.30 -12.48 -3.89
CA TYR A 102 7.23 -13.35 -4.35
C TYR A 102 7.60 -14.08 -5.63
N GLU A 103 8.43 -13.46 -6.44
CA GLU A 103 9.08 -13.99 -7.64
C GLU A 103 10.51 -13.45 -7.73
N GLU A 104 11.27 -13.87 -8.73
CA GLU A 104 12.60 -13.29 -8.97
C GLU A 104 12.51 -11.79 -9.14
N SER A 105 13.24 -11.05 -8.30
CA SER A 105 13.07 -9.61 -8.21
C SER A 105 14.39 -8.85 -8.28
N ILE A 106 14.36 -7.68 -8.91
CA ILE A 106 15.43 -6.70 -8.91
C ILE A 106 14.97 -5.50 -8.10
N LEU A 107 15.71 -5.16 -7.08
CA LEU A 107 15.40 -4.08 -6.15
C LEU A 107 16.45 -2.98 -6.23
N TYR A 108 16.03 -1.74 -6.13
CA TYR A 108 16.89 -0.59 -5.88
C TYR A 108 16.90 -0.28 -4.40
N ALA A 109 18.05 -0.46 -3.73
CA ALA A 109 18.25 -0.04 -2.35
C ALA A 109 18.77 1.39 -2.34
N ILE A 110 18.00 2.30 -1.76
CA ILE A 110 18.26 3.74 -1.73
C ILE A 110 18.61 4.15 -0.30
N PRO A 111 19.84 4.64 -0.03
CA PRO A 111 20.19 5.10 1.31
C PRO A 111 19.31 6.27 1.75
N LEU A 112 18.74 6.19 2.97
CA LEU A 112 17.88 7.26 3.49
C LEU A 112 18.64 8.58 3.59
N THR A 113 19.94 8.56 3.91
CA THR A 113 20.78 9.74 4.02
C THR A 113 20.81 10.58 2.74
N ILE A 114 20.74 9.92 1.58
CA ILE A 114 20.72 10.59 0.26
C ILE A 114 19.34 11.11 -0.08
N PHE A 115 18.28 10.40 0.30
CA PHE A 115 16.90 10.77 -0.03
C PHE A 115 16.31 11.81 0.95
N ARG A 116 16.71 11.75 2.23
CA ARG A 116 16.17 12.62 3.29
C ARG A 116 16.18 14.12 2.98
N PRO A 117 17.23 14.74 2.39
CA PRO A 117 17.20 16.16 2.04
C PRO A 117 16.05 16.50 1.09
N TYR A 118 15.79 15.66 0.09
CA TYR A 118 14.70 15.87 -0.86
C TYR A 118 13.31 15.74 -0.21
N ALA A 119 13.17 14.82 0.74
CA ALA A 119 11.93 14.67 1.52
C ALA A 119 11.62 15.90 2.38
N LEU A 120 12.66 16.59 2.87
CA LEU A 120 12.50 17.77 3.72
C LEU A 120 12.37 19.08 2.92
N GLU A 121 13.05 19.21 1.81
CA GLU A 121 13.17 20.48 1.06
C GLU A 121 12.17 20.58 -0.10
N ASN A 122 11.77 19.44 -0.70
CA ASN A 122 10.81 19.42 -1.79
C ASN A 122 9.38 19.19 -1.25
N LYS A 123 8.55 20.25 -1.34
CA LYS A 123 7.15 20.17 -0.84
C LYS A 123 6.33 19.04 -1.45
N ALA A 124 6.50 18.75 -2.74
CA ALA A 124 5.73 17.71 -3.41
C ALA A 124 6.13 16.31 -2.88
N VAL A 125 7.43 16.08 -2.69
CA VAL A 125 7.94 14.85 -2.06
C VAL A 125 7.45 14.74 -0.62
N GLY A 126 7.58 15.81 0.17
CA GLY A 126 7.14 15.83 1.58
C GLY A 126 5.63 15.57 1.73
N ASN A 127 4.80 16.23 0.93
CA ASN A 127 3.36 16.01 0.93
C ASN A 127 3.00 14.58 0.56
N PHE A 128 3.60 14.03 -0.49
CA PHE A 128 3.40 12.64 -0.89
C PHE A 128 3.70 11.67 0.26
N LEU A 129 4.81 11.86 0.97
CA LEU A 129 5.18 11.02 2.11
C LEU A 129 4.17 11.14 3.26
N ILE A 130 3.75 12.37 3.59
CA ILE A 130 2.76 12.63 4.65
C ILE A 130 1.43 11.97 4.29
N GLU A 131 0.93 12.17 3.09
CA GLU A 131 -0.32 11.58 2.60
C GLU A 131 -0.25 10.04 2.60
N SER A 132 0.85 9.49 2.07
CA SER A 132 1.06 8.03 2.05
C SER A 132 1.15 7.42 3.45
N PHE A 133 1.72 8.13 4.43
CA PHE A 133 1.81 7.64 5.81
C PHE A 133 0.49 7.83 6.58
N ALA A 134 -0.26 8.91 6.28
CA ALA A 134 -1.53 9.20 6.93
C ALA A 134 -2.66 8.29 6.44
N SER A 135 -2.62 7.90 5.17
CA SER A 135 -3.63 7.04 4.55
C SER A 135 -3.54 5.57 4.98
N ASN A 136 -2.87 5.26 6.04
CA ASN A 136 -2.61 3.96 6.64
C ASN A 136 -3.75 2.94 6.46
N THR A 137 -4.01 2.53 5.24
CA THR A 137 -5.11 1.65 4.95
C THR A 137 -4.70 0.20 5.11
N LEU A 138 -5.38 -0.45 6.01
CA LEU A 138 -5.44 -1.89 6.17
C LEU A 138 -6.20 -2.56 5.01
N LYS A 139 -6.09 -2.03 3.78
CA LYS A 139 -6.72 -2.67 2.63
C LYS A 139 -5.73 -3.64 1.98
N PRO A 140 -5.89 -4.95 2.21
CA PRO A 140 -5.19 -5.93 1.40
C PRO A 140 -5.73 -5.82 -0.03
N TYR A 141 -4.83 -5.78 -1.01
CA TYR A 141 -5.13 -5.85 -2.44
C TYR A 141 -5.84 -4.65 -3.07
N SER A 142 -5.11 -3.65 -3.46
CA SER A 142 -5.56 -2.75 -4.50
C SER A 142 -4.79 -3.05 -5.81
N LYS A 143 -5.51 -3.24 -6.90
CA LYS A 143 -5.01 -3.78 -8.17
C LYS A 143 -4.40 -2.76 -9.13
N SER A 144 -4.17 -1.53 -8.75
CA SER A 144 -3.60 -0.52 -9.65
C SER A 144 -2.51 0.26 -8.95
N HIS A 145 -1.24 -0.17 -9.15
CA HIS A 145 -0.21 0.26 -8.21
C HIS A 145 1.05 0.64 -8.93
N ARG A 146 1.08 1.78 -9.54
CA ARG A 146 2.35 2.34 -10.02
C ARG A 146 2.83 3.40 -9.03
N GLY A 147 3.94 3.12 -8.36
CA GLY A 147 4.62 4.10 -7.51
C GLY A 147 4.00 4.32 -6.14
N LYS A 148 3.51 3.27 -5.49
CA LYS A 148 3.01 3.33 -4.13
C LYS A 148 4.12 3.31 -3.11
N LEU A 149 3.92 4.09 -2.07
CA LEU A 149 4.61 3.93 -0.82
C LEU A 149 3.74 3.07 0.06
N TYR A 150 4.06 1.79 0.18
CA TYR A 150 3.39 0.83 1.04
C TYR A 150 1.94 1.20 1.42
N GLY A 151 1.01 0.51 0.86
CA GLY A 151 -0.35 0.39 1.41
C GLY A 151 -1.32 1.47 1.05
N ASP A 152 -1.23 2.24 -0.03
CA ASP A 152 -2.43 2.92 -0.48
C ASP A 152 -2.55 3.36 -1.94
N GLU A 153 -3.81 3.45 -2.32
CA GLU A 153 -4.26 3.86 -3.64
C GLU A 153 -3.88 5.30 -3.94
N SER A 154 -3.14 5.41 -5.01
CA SER A 154 -2.96 6.56 -5.90
C SER A 154 -3.49 7.94 -5.48
N LEU A 155 -2.63 8.91 -5.65
CA LEU A 155 -2.87 10.36 -5.75
C LEU A 155 -3.91 10.80 -6.81
N ASP A 156 -4.64 9.88 -7.43
CA ASP A 156 -5.85 10.21 -8.20
C ASP A 156 -7.01 10.65 -7.30
N THR A 157 -6.73 10.87 -6.03
CA THR A 157 -7.76 11.06 -5.01
C THR A 157 -7.85 12.49 -4.49
N GLU A 158 -7.30 13.50 -5.15
CA GLU A 158 -7.75 14.87 -4.85
C GLU A 158 -9.27 15.02 -5.04
N ALA A 159 -9.88 14.21 -5.92
CA ALA A 159 -11.32 14.15 -6.09
C ALA A 159 -12.03 13.15 -5.17
N LYS A 160 -11.33 12.13 -4.63
CA LYS A 160 -11.99 11.03 -3.91
C LYS A 160 -11.94 11.12 -2.39
N VAL A 161 -11.01 11.89 -1.81
CA VAL A 161 -11.07 12.20 -0.37
C VAL A 161 -12.29 13.06 -0.04
N LEU A 162 -12.79 13.85 -1.02
CA LEU A 162 -14.04 14.60 -0.89
C LEU A 162 -15.26 13.81 -1.38
N ASP A 163 -15.07 12.69 -2.04
CA ASP A 163 -16.15 11.77 -2.43
C ASP A 163 -16.31 10.69 -1.36
N LEU A 164 -16.42 11.12 -0.12
CA LEU A 164 -17.19 10.40 0.88
C LEU A 164 -18.58 10.28 0.29
N HIS A 165 -18.79 9.28 -0.54
CA HIS A 165 -20.13 8.91 -0.91
C HIS A 165 -20.84 8.66 0.40
N PRO A 166 -21.82 9.50 0.76
CA PRO A 166 -22.61 9.20 1.92
C PRO A 166 -23.14 7.79 1.68
N VAL A 167 -22.72 6.85 2.50
CA VAL A 167 -23.31 5.50 2.50
C VAL A 167 -24.79 5.77 2.54
N LYS A 168 -25.50 5.51 1.44
CA LYS A 168 -26.95 5.63 1.39
C LYS A 168 -27.50 4.53 2.29
N TYR A 169 -27.48 4.78 3.59
CA TYR A 169 -28.17 3.91 4.52
C TYR A 169 -29.65 4.21 4.44
N SER A 170 -30.44 3.18 4.33
CA SER A 170 -31.87 3.28 4.54
C SER A 170 -32.09 3.69 6.00
N LYS A 171 -32.76 4.84 6.23
CA LYS A 171 -33.14 5.25 7.59
C LYS A 171 -34.07 4.26 8.28
N LYS A 172 -34.59 3.29 7.56
CA LYS A 172 -35.45 2.23 8.05
C LYS A 172 -34.73 0.90 7.96
N LEU A 173 -34.27 0.41 9.08
CA LEU A 173 -33.70 -0.93 9.21
C LEU A 173 -34.76 -1.95 8.71
N ILE A 174 -34.34 -2.82 7.81
CA ILE A 174 -35.17 -3.94 7.38
C ILE A 174 -34.70 -5.16 8.16
N SER A 175 -35.57 -5.69 8.98
CA SER A 175 -35.30 -6.86 9.81
C SER A 175 -36.33 -7.96 9.56
N CYS A 176 -35.97 -9.18 9.90
CA CYS A 176 -36.85 -10.34 9.95
C CYS A 176 -36.60 -11.10 11.26
N HIS A 177 -37.58 -11.93 11.64
CA HIS A 177 -37.42 -12.78 12.82
C HIS A 177 -36.61 -14.03 12.49
N ALA A 178 -35.90 -14.61 13.46
CA ALA A 178 -35.08 -15.83 13.28
C ALA A 178 -35.88 -17.05 12.75
N THR A 179 -37.21 -17.06 12.94
CA THR A 179 -38.11 -18.10 12.42
C THR A 179 -38.56 -17.85 10.98
N THR A 180 -38.21 -16.72 10.34
CA THR A 180 -38.61 -16.41 8.96
C THR A 180 -37.88 -17.34 7.99
N THR A 181 -38.59 -17.92 7.02
CA THR A 181 -37.97 -18.84 6.06
C THR A 181 -37.01 -18.11 5.12
N ALA A 182 -35.98 -18.81 4.64
CA ALA A 182 -35.01 -18.24 3.69
C ALA A 182 -35.69 -17.72 2.41
N LYS A 183 -36.80 -18.36 1.98
CA LYS A 183 -37.61 -17.93 0.84
C LYS A 183 -38.26 -16.58 1.10
N ASP A 184 -38.90 -16.43 2.25
CA ASP A 184 -39.57 -15.19 2.61
C ASP A 184 -38.57 -14.04 2.79
N ILE A 185 -37.39 -14.36 3.32
CA ILE A 185 -36.28 -13.40 3.43
C ILE A 185 -35.85 -12.91 2.04
N ALA A 186 -35.65 -13.85 1.10
CA ALA A 186 -35.29 -13.51 -0.28
C ALA A 186 -36.35 -12.62 -0.95
N ASP A 187 -37.64 -12.95 -0.77
CA ASP A 187 -38.75 -12.16 -1.29
C ASP A 187 -38.80 -10.73 -0.69
N ILE A 188 -38.48 -10.59 0.61
CA ILE A 188 -38.38 -9.29 1.26
C ILE A 188 -37.22 -8.50 0.68
N MET A 189 -36.03 -9.12 0.51
CA MET A 189 -34.84 -8.47 -0.04
C MET A 189 -35.09 -7.96 -1.46
N ILE A 190 -35.73 -8.77 -2.32
CA ILE A 190 -36.09 -8.37 -3.69
C ILE A 190 -37.08 -7.21 -3.67
N ARG A 191 -38.19 -7.32 -2.91
CA ARG A 191 -39.22 -6.26 -2.84
C ARG A 191 -38.70 -4.95 -2.28
N LYS A 192 -37.73 -5.01 -1.35
CA LYS A 192 -37.15 -3.83 -0.71
C LYS A 192 -35.87 -3.35 -1.40
N ASN A 193 -35.38 -4.07 -2.41
CA ASN A 193 -34.14 -3.80 -3.14
C ASN A 193 -32.95 -3.60 -2.18
N VAL A 194 -32.72 -4.55 -1.29
CA VAL A 194 -31.62 -4.54 -0.32
C VAL A 194 -30.77 -5.82 -0.47
N GLY A 195 -29.45 -5.65 -0.25
CA GLY A 195 -28.49 -6.76 -0.33
C GLY A 195 -28.33 -7.54 0.98
N ALA A 196 -28.91 -7.05 2.08
CA ALA A 196 -28.86 -7.69 3.40
C ALA A 196 -30.12 -7.39 4.19
N ILE A 197 -30.46 -8.26 5.14
CA ILE A 197 -31.57 -8.10 6.09
C ILE A 197 -31.09 -8.50 7.48
N LEU A 198 -31.48 -7.76 8.50
CA LEU A 198 -31.08 -8.01 9.87
C LEU A 198 -31.97 -9.08 10.50
N VAL A 199 -31.39 -10.11 11.08
CA VAL A 199 -32.14 -11.13 11.80
C VAL A 199 -32.21 -10.74 13.28
N VAL A 200 -33.42 -10.67 13.83
CA VAL A 200 -33.66 -10.28 15.24
C VAL A 200 -34.46 -11.37 15.95
N GLU A 201 -34.21 -11.53 17.22
CA GLU A 201 -34.90 -12.54 18.03
C GLU A 201 -35.99 -11.91 18.90
N GLU A 202 -35.81 -10.73 19.39
CA GLU A 202 -36.85 -9.87 20.01
C GLU A 202 -36.59 -8.48 19.47
N GLU A 203 -37.57 -7.67 19.21
CA GLU A 203 -37.52 -6.43 18.39
C GLU A 203 -36.29 -5.48 18.57
N VAL A 204 -35.34 -5.83 19.43
CA VAL A 204 -34.24 -4.95 19.85
C VAL A 204 -32.84 -5.56 19.67
N LEU A 205 -32.65 -6.89 19.59
CA LEU A 205 -31.31 -7.49 19.54
C LEU A 205 -31.06 -8.22 18.21
N PRO A 206 -30.12 -7.70 17.37
CA PRO A 206 -29.72 -8.42 16.17
C PRO A 206 -28.88 -9.65 16.55
N ILE A 207 -29.23 -10.79 15.97
CA ILE A 207 -28.50 -12.06 16.13
C ILE A 207 -27.81 -12.53 14.87
N GLY A 208 -28.03 -11.86 13.72
CA GLY A 208 -27.39 -12.19 12.44
C GLY A 208 -27.77 -11.24 11.30
N ILE A 209 -27.09 -11.41 10.18
CA ILE A 209 -27.30 -10.71 8.91
C ILE A 209 -27.38 -11.72 7.78
#